data_780ae64d34f4b83ff5a6f8a4a8fe61f9
#
_entry.id   780ae64d34f4b83ff5a6f8a4a8fe61f9
#
_cell.length_a   1.000
_cell.length_b   1.000
_cell.length_c   1.000
_cell.angle_alpha   90.00
_cell.angle_beta   90.00
_cell.angle_gamma   90.00
#
_symmetry.space_group_name_H-M   'P 1'
#
loop_
_entity.id
_entity.type
_entity.pdbx_description
1 polymer ?
#
loop_
_entity_poly.entity_id
_entity_poly.type
_entity_poly.pdbx_seq_one_letter_code
_entity_poly.pdbx_strand_id
1 'polypeptide(L)'
;VKRSSSGRRWVVAFVGALVVIVAAGAVAFAYMSRDRGSSEEAQIRSSIETFTQALTTGDLATLRSSTCGDLAMFYQDIPDAEFADVHRVAVEQGSIPVVQSIDAVQITDDTAIAQVTAYTAANAADRSPRTFDLRLKGESWKMCG
;
A
#
# COMPACT_ATOMS: atom_id res chain seq x y z
N VAL A 1 33.53 -28.29 40.47
CA VAL A 1 32.45 -27.32 40.74
C VAL A 1 32.79 -25.90 40.36
N LYS A 2 34.02 -25.47 40.55
CA LYS A 2 34.48 -24.13 40.13
C LYS A 2 34.63 -23.94 38.60
N ARG A 3 34.78 -25.02 37.83
CA ARG A 3 34.87 -24.98 36.37
C ARG A 3 33.53 -24.77 35.67
N SER A 4 32.42 -25.17 36.29
CA SER A 4 31.13 -24.99 35.66
C SER A 4 30.58 -23.55 35.75
N SER A 5 31.04 -22.78 36.75
CA SER A 5 30.60 -21.38 36.88
C SER A 5 31.26 -20.42 35.92
N SER A 6 32.53 -20.70 35.51
CA SER A 6 33.19 -19.84 34.55
C SER A 6 32.71 -20.07 33.10
N GLY A 7 32.39 -21.33 32.74
CA GLY A 7 31.79 -21.62 31.43
C GLY A 7 30.42 -21.00 31.23
N ARG A 8 29.64 -20.94 32.30
CA ARG A 8 28.30 -20.36 32.27
C ARG A 8 28.34 -18.83 32.13
N ARG A 9 29.30 -18.17 32.75
CA ARG A 9 29.50 -16.73 32.61
C ARG A 9 29.99 -16.35 31.21
N TRP A 10 30.82 -17.16 30.59
CA TRP A 10 31.32 -16.97 29.23
C TRP A 10 30.18 -17.13 28.21
N VAL A 11 29.33 -18.14 28.37
CA VAL A 11 28.19 -18.39 27.50
C VAL A 11 27.19 -17.26 27.59
N VAL A 12 26.93 -16.75 28.79
CA VAL A 12 26.02 -15.59 28.99
C VAL A 12 26.58 -14.33 28.37
N ALA A 13 27.91 -14.08 28.48
CA ALA A 13 28.53 -12.93 27.86
C ALA A 13 28.50 -13.01 26.31
N PHE A 14 28.67 -14.22 25.75
CA PHE A 14 28.59 -14.43 24.30
C PHE A 14 27.21 -14.26 23.73
N VAL A 15 26.19 -14.75 24.42
CA VAL A 15 24.78 -14.58 24.02
C VAL A 15 24.37 -13.11 24.12
N GLY A 16 24.83 -12.40 25.15
CA GLY A 16 24.56 -10.96 25.29
C GLY A 16 25.17 -10.12 24.16
N ALA A 17 26.42 -10.43 23.76
CA ALA A 17 27.08 -9.72 22.66
C ALA A 17 26.41 -9.97 21.30
N LEU A 18 25.95 -11.20 21.04
CA LEU A 18 25.21 -11.55 19.82
C LEU A 18 23.87 -10.81 19.72
N VAL A 19 23.13 -10.72 20.82
CA VAL A 19 21.85 -10.01 20.86
C VAL A 19 22.03 -8.52 20.55
N VAL A 20 23.08 -7.89 21.08
CA VAL A 20 23.37 -6.47 20.82
C VAL A 20 23.74 -6.23 19.34
N ILE A 21 24.52 -7.12 18.71
CA ILE A 21 24.88 -6.99 17.30
C ILE A 21 23.65 -7.16 16.40
N VAL A 22 22.77 -8.08 16.69
CA VAL A 22 21.53 -8.29 15.93
C VAL A 22 20.59 -7.10 16.08
N ALA A 23 20.45 -6.54 17.27
CA ALA A 23 19.64 -5.36 17.51
C ALA A 23 20.18 -4.12 16.79
N ALA A 24 21.51 -3.90 16.81
CA ALA A 24 22.14 -2.79 16.09
C ALA A 24 22.01 -2.94 14.57
N GLY A 25 22.16 -4.16 14.03
CA GLY A 25 21.97 -4.45 12.61
C GLY A 25 20.54 -4.25 12.15
N ALA A 26 19.56 -4.67 12.94
CA ALA A 26 18.14 -4.47 12.63
C ALA A 26 17.75 -2.97 12.64
N VAL A 27 18.27 -2.20 13.57
CA VAL A 27 18.02 -0.75 13.63
C VAL A 27 18.68 -0.03 12.44
N ALA A 28 19.90 -0.37 12.08
CA ALA A 28 20.58 0.22 10.93
C ALA A 28 19.88 -0.12 9.61
N PHE A 29 19.40 -1.34 9.45
CA PHE A 29 18.64 -1.77 8.28
C PHE A 29 17.29 -1.03 8.18
N ALA A 30 16.57 -0.92 9.29
CA ALA A 30 15.31 -0.17 9.35
C ALA A 30 15.51 1.33 9.05
N TYR A 31 16.64 1.91 9.49
CA TYR A 31 16.96 3.31 9.23
C TYR A 31 17.31 3.57 7.76
N MET A 32 18.07 2.70 7.12
CA MET A 32 18.40 2.78 5.69
C MET A 32 17.17 2.53 4.79
N SER A 33 16.26 1.65 5.22
CA SER A 33 15.03 1.37 4.48
C SER A 33 14.01 2.51 4.56
N ARG A 34 14.03 3.32 5.60
CA ARG A 34 13.09 4.43 5.79
C ARG A 34 13.25 5.53 4.75
N ASP A 35 14.46 5.89 4.34
CA ASP A 35 14.68 6.97 3.37
C ASP A 35 14.25 6.57 1.95
N ARG A 36 14.49 5.33 1.54
CA ARG A 36 13.99 4.79 0.27
C ARG A 36 12.49 4.55 0.31
N GLY A 37 12.00 3.93 1.38
CA GLY A 37 10.61 3.57 1.55
C GLY A 37 9.70 4.78 1.69
N SER A 38 10.14 5.89 2.32
CA SER A 38 9.29 7.05 2.52
C SER A 38 8.98 7.80 1.23
N SER A 39 9.93 7.92 0.29
CA SER A 39 9.72 8.58 -1.00
C SER A 39 8.81 7.75 -1.92
N GLU A 40 9.08 6.46 -2.05
CA GLU A 40 8.26 5.55 -2.84
C GLU A 40 6.87 5.38 -2.22
N GLU A 41 6.80 5.25 -0.90
CA GLU A 41 5.55 5.18 -0.18
C GLU A 41 4.70 6.44 -0.39
N ALA A 42 5.29 7.63 -0.37
CA ALA A 42 4.60 8.88 -0.65
C ALA A 42 4.05 8.91 -2.08
N GLN A 43 4.78 8.41 -3.06
CA GLN A 43 4.32 8.28 -4.44
C GLN A 43 3.15 7.29 -4.57
N ILE A 44 3.23 6.17 -3.86
CA ILE A 44 2.15 5.16 -3.84
C ILE A 44 0.90 5.72 -3.20
N ARG A 45 1.02 6.43 -2.08
CA ARG A 45 -0.10 7.10 -1.43
C ARG A 45 -0.75 8.14 -2.35
N SER A 46 0.06 8.92 -3.04
CA SER A 46 -0.41 9.89 -4.02
C SER A 46 -1.15 9.23 -5.18
N SER A 47 -0.66 8.09 -5.67
CA SER A 47 -1.32 7.32 -6.74
C SER A 47 -2.68 6.77 -6.29
N ILE A 48 -2.78 6.29 -5.06
CA ILE A 48 -4.04 5.82 -4.49
C ILE A 48 -5.03 6.98 -4.36
N GLU A 49 -4.59 8.13 -3.88
CA GLU A 49 -5.43 9.32 -3.76
C GLU A 49 -5.94 9.80 -5.12
N THR A 50 -5.06 9.84 -6.12
CA THR A 50 -5.42 10.21 -7.50
C THR A 50 -6.47 9.27 -8.07
N PHE A 51 -6.29 7.96 -7.89
CA PHE A 51 -7.24 6.95 -8.34
C PHE A 51 -8.61 7.09 -7.63
N THR A 52 -8.60 7.20 -6.32
CA THR A 52 -9.85 7.30 -5.54
C THR A 52 -10.59 8.60 -5.81
N GLN A 53 -9.87 9.70 -6.00
CA GLN A 53 -10.47 10.97 -6.40
C GLN A 53 -11.10 10.89 -7.80
N ALA A 54 -10.42 10.23 -8.74
CA ALA A 54 -10.95 10.02 -10.09
C ALA A 54 -12.22 9.15 -10.08
N LEU A 55 -12.28 8.14 -9.21
CA LEU A 55 -13.49 7.36 -8.99
C LEU A 55 -14.65 8.24 -8.46
N THR A 56 -14.36 9.09 -7.50
CA THR A 56 -15.36 9.96 -6.89
C THR A 56 -15.91 10.99 -7.87
N THR A 57 -15.04 11.58 -8.68
CA THR A 57 -15.43 12.65 -9.64
C THR A 57 -15.87 12.11 -11.00
N GLY A 58 -15.64 10.83 -11.29
CA GLY A 58 -15.95 10.25 -12.60
C GLY A 58 -14.97 10.66 -13.70
N ASP A 59 -13.71 10.86 -13.35
CA ASP A 59 -12.65 11.26 -14.30
C ASP A 59 -12.07 10.04 -15.00
N LEU A 60 -12.70 9.61 -16.09
CA LEU A 60 -12.29 8.43 -16.86
C LEU A 60 -10.89 8.57 -17.46
N ALA A 61 -10.52 9.76 -17.89
CA ALA A 61 -9.18 10.00 -18.46
C ALA A 61 -8.08 9.70 -17.42
N THR A 62 -8.26 10.15 -16.19
CA THR A 62 -7.34 9.85 -15.08
C THR A 62 -7.37 8.37 -14.71
N LEU A 63 -8.53 7.73 -14.68
CA LEU A 63 -8.64 6.30 -14.43
C LEU A 63 -7.87 5.48 -15.48
N ARG A 64 -7.96 5.87 -16.75
CA ARG A 64 -7.21 5.23 -17.84
C ARG A 64 -5.70 5.39 -17.68
N SER A 65 -5.24 6.57 -17.26
CA SER A 65 -3.81 6.85 -17.13
C SER A 65 -3.18 6.36 -15.83
N SER A 66 -3.98 6.12 -14.79
CA SER A 66 -3.50 5.75 -13.44
C SER A 66 -3.63 4.27 -13.12
N THR A 67 -4.07 3.45 -14.07
CA THR A 67 -4.31 2.02 -13.88
C THR A 67 -3.44 1.15 -14.77
N CYS A 68 -3.35 -0.13 -14.42
CA CYS A 68 -2.63 -1.15 -15.18
C CYS A 68 -3.36 -2.50 -15.11
N GLY A 69 -2.91 -3.46 -15.92
CA GLY A 69 -3.47 -4.81 -15.94
C GLY A 69 -4.94 -4.84 -16.34
N ASP A 70 -5.70 -5.71 -15.70
CA ASP A 70 -7.13 -5.91 -16.00
C ASP A 70 -7.96 -4.65 -15.71
N LEU A 71 -7.56 -3.89 -14.69
CA LEU A 71 -8.23 -2.65 -14.34
C LEU A 71 -8.09 -1.61 -15.46
N ALA A 72 -6.89 -1.48 -16.03
CA ALA A 72 -6.66 -0.60 -17.16
C ALA A 72 -7.45 -1.04 -18.40
N MET A 73 -7.52 -2.32 -18.66
CA MET A 73 -8.31 -2.87 -19.77
C MET A 73 -9.79 -2.49 -19.64
N PHE A 74 -10.34 -2.59 -18.45
CA PHE A 74 -11.72 -2.19 -18.18
C PHE A 74 -11.97 -0.72 -18.51
N TYR A 75 -11.11 0.17 -18.03
CA TYR A 75 -11.28 1.61 -18.27
C TYR A 75 -10.96 2.03 -19.71
N GLN A 76 -10.05 1.33 -20.38
CA GLN A 76 -9.77 1.58 -21.79
C GLN A 76 -10.92 1.16 -22.72
N ASP A 77 -11.57 0.03 -22.40
CA ASP A 77 -12.59 -0.58 -23.26
C ASP A 77 -13.98 0.05 -23.05
N ILE A 78 -14.26 0.60 -21.87
CA ILE A 78 -15.59 1.18 -21.61
C ILE A 78 -15.78 2.49 -22.38
N PRO A 79 -16.87 2.65 -23.15
CA PRO A 79 -17.20 3.94 -23.78
C PRO A 79 -17.47 5.03 -22.78
N ASP A 80 -17.13 6.28 -23.11
CA ASP A 80 -17.26 7.41 -22.20
C ASP A 80 -18.71 7.60 -21.71
N ALA A 81 -19.69 7.46 -22.59
CA ALA A 81 -21.12 7.59 -22.23
C ALA A 81 -21.58 6.48 -21.30
N GLU A 82 -21.12 5.26 -21.52
CA GLU A 82 -21.45 4.12 -20.66
C GLU A 82 -20.83 4.27 -19.28
N PHE A 83 -19.57 4.72 -19.21
CA PHE A 83 -18.91 5.01 -17.93
C PHE A 83 -19.65 6.10 -17.16
N ALA A 84 -20.09 7.17 -17.84
CA ALA A 84 -20.84 8.26 -17.21
C ALA A 84 -22.14 7.76 -16.58
N ASP A 85 -22.85 6.85 -17.25
CA ASP A 85 -24.06 6.23 -16.70
C ASP A 85 -23.78 5.33 -15.49
N VAL A 86 -22.76 4.49 -15.58
CA VAL A 86 -22.33 3.61 -14.48
C VAL A 86 -21.92 4.44 -13.27
N HIS A 87 -21.16 5.50 -13.49
CA HIS A 87 -20.70 6.41 -12.43
C HIS A 87 -21.89 7.11 -11.76
N ARG A 88 -22.83 7.62 -12.56
CA ARG A 88 -24.03 8.27 -12.04
C ARG A 88 -24.84 7.34 -11.13
N VAL A 89 -25.04 6.11 -11.57
CA VAL A 89 -25.75 5.09 -10.77
C VAL A 89 -24.98 4.77 -9.49
N ALA A 90 -23.67 4.64 -9.57
CA ALA A 90 -22.83 4.37 -8.40
C ALA A 90 -22.88 5.51 -7.37
N VAL A 91 -22.91 6.77 -7.83
CA VAL A 91 -23.08 7.94 -6.96
C VAL A 91 -24.46 7.92 -6.28
N GLU A 92 -25.51 7.68 -7.05
CA GLU A 92 -26.89 7.62 -6.54
C GLU A 92 -27.07 6.52 -5.49
N GLN A 93 -26.43 5.36 -5.72
CA GLN A 93 -26.49 4.23 -4.79
C GLN A 93 -25.49 4.36 -3.62
N GLY A 94 -24.60 5.35 -3.64
CA GLY A 94 -23.57 5.51 -2.62
C GLY A 94 -22.60 4.34 -2.57
N SER A 95 -22.32 3.70 -3.72
CA SER A 95 -21.51 2.49 -3.80
C SER A 95 -20.04 2.75 -4.15
N ILE A 96 -19.65 4.00 -4.41
CA ILE A 96 -18.26 4.34 -4.69
C ILE A 96 -17.43 4.21 -3.41
N PRO A 97 -16.33 3.44 -3.43
CA PRO A 97 -15.50 3.28 -2.24
C PRO A 97 -14.82 4.59 -1.85
N VAL A 98 -14.81 4.88 -0.56
CA VAL A 98 -14.05 5.97 0.03
C VAL A 98 -12.94 5.37 0.88
N VAL A 99 -11.70 5.73 0.59
CA VAL A 99 -10.55 5.32 1.40
C VAL A 99 -10.43 6.27 2.58
N GLN A 100 -10.66 5.74 3.77
CA GLN A 100 -10.53 6.49 5.01
C GLN A 100 -9.07 6.66 5.41
N SER A 101 -8.29 5.59 5.28
CA SER A 101 -6.88 5.58 5.67
C SER A 101 -6.11 4.56 4.84
N ILE A 102 -4.84 4.83 4.63
CA ILE A 102 -3.87 3.88 4.08
C ILE A 102 -3.06 3.38 5.27
N ASP A 103 -3.30 2.12 5.64
CA ASP A 103 -2.83 1.58 6.91
C ASP A 103 -1.42 0.99 6.82
N ALA A 104 -1.07 0.40 5.66
CA ALA A 104 0.23 -0.19 5.42
C ALA A 104 0.55 -0.20 3.93
N VAL A 105 1.81 -0.01 3.60
CA VAL A 105 2.33 -0.13 2.23
C VAL A 105 3.55 -1.03 2.27
N GLN A 106 3.52 -2.11 1.49
CA GLN A 106 4.64 -3.04 1.34
C GLN A 106 5.15 -2.96 -0.09
N ILE A 107 6.41 -2.59 -0.25
CA ILE A 107 7.06 -2.41 -1.55
C ILE A 107 8.04 -3.55 -1.76
N THR A 108 7.95 -4.20 -2.93
CA THR A 108 8.87 -5.25 -3.36
C THR A 108 9.29 -4.95 -4.80
N ASP A 109 10.51 -4.43 -4.98
CA ASP A 109 11.04 -3.99 -6.27
C ASP A 109 10.11 -2.98 -6.95
N ASP A 110 9.50 -3.34 -8.07
CA ASP A 110 8.58 -2.50 -8.85
C ASP A 110 7.10 -2.82 -8.60
N THR A 111 6.80 -3.56 -7.54
CA THR A 111 5.44 -3.89 -7.09
C THR A 111 5.18 -3.38 -5.69
N ALA A 112 3.94 -3.09 -5.38
CA ALA A 112 3.52 -2.69 -4.04
C ALA A 112 2.13 -3.23 -3.71
N ILE A 113 1.93 -3.50 -2.44
CA ILE A 113 0.63 -3.85 -1.88
C ILE A 113 0.30 -2.80 -0.83
N ALA A 114 -0.85 -2.17 -0.96
CA ALA A 114 -1.35 -1.21 0.01
C ALA A 114 -2.58 -1.77 0.71
N GLN A 115 -2.56 -1.78 2.03
CA GLN A 115 -3.73 -2.08 2.85
C GLN A 115 -4.41 -0.78 3.25
N VAL A 116 -5.69 -0.68 2.98
CA VAL A 116 -6.49 0.50 3.28
C VAL A 116 -7.73 0.11 4.06
N THR A 117 -8.29 1.07 4.78
CA THR A 117 -9.62 0.96 5.37
C THR A 117 -10.56 1.79 4.53
N ALA A 118 -11.63 1.16 4.03
CA ALA A 118 -12.57 1.79 3.13
C ALA A 118 -14.01 1.62 3.60
N TYR A 119 -14.87 2.50 3.14
CA TYR A 119 -16.33 2.44 3.35
C TYR A 119 -17.03 2.99 2.12
N THR A 120 -18.35 2.86 2.07
CA THR A 120 -19.17 3.50 1.05
C THR A 120 -20.18 4.43 1.74
N ALA A 121 -20.67 5.43 1.01
CA ALA A 121 -21.68 6.36 1.54
C ALA A 121 -22.95 5.62 1.97
N ALA A 122 -23.34 4.57 1.25
CA ALA A 122 -24.50 3.73 1.60
C ALA A 122 -24.31 2.97 2.93
N ASN A 123 -23.08 2.64 3.30
CA ASN A 123 -22.74 1.91 4.52
C ASN A 123 -21.55 2.57 5.24
N ALA A 124 -21.71 3.84 5.57
CA ALA A 124 -20.62 4.64 6.15
C ALA A 124 -20.11 4.12 7.51
N ALA A 125 -20.94 3.39 8.25
CA ALA A 125 -20.55 2.78 9.52
C ALA A 125 -19.79 1.46 9.34
N ASP A 126 -19.91 0.82 8.18
CA ASP A 126 -19.28 -0.47 7.89
C ASP A 126 -17.92 -0.25 7.19
N ARG A 127 -16.89 -0.16 7.98
CA ARG A 127 -15.51 0.05 7.51
C ARG A 127 -14.82 -1.29 7.39
N SER A 128 -14.28 -1.55 6.22
CA SER A 128 -13.64 -2.83 5.93
C SER A 128 -12.24 -2.65 5.35
N PRO A 129 -11.33 -3.60 5.65
CA PRO A 129 -10.01 -3.59 5.05
C PRO A 129 -10.10 -3.97 3.57
N ARG A 130 -9.32 -3.28 2.76
CA ARG A 130 -9.14 -3.55 1.33
C ARG A 130 -7.66 -3.58 1.00
N THR A 131 -7.31 -4.30 -0.05
CA THR A 131 -5.95 -4.40 -0.54
C THR A 131 -5.88 -3.92 -1.98
N PHE A 132 -4.93 -3.04 -2.26
CA PHE A 132 -4.65 -2.58 -3.61
C PHE A 132 -3.29 -3.09 -4.07
N ASP A 133 -3.23 -3.57 -5.31
CA ASP A 133 -2.00 -3.95 -5.98
C ASP A 133 -1.55 -2.82 -6.91
N LEU A 134 -0.31 -2.38 -6.76
CA LEU A 134 0.28 -1.34 -7.59
C LEU A 134 1.55 -1.85 -8.26
N ARG A 135 1.85 -1.28 -9.43
CA ARG A 135 3.10 -1.54 -10.15
C ARG A 135 3.73 -0.24 -10.62
N LEU A 136 5.05 -0.22 -10.55
CA LEU A 136 5.83 0.88 -11.12
C LEU A 136 5.93 0.70 -12.64
N LYS A 137 5.39 1.65 -13.37
CA LYS A 137 5.44 1.70 -14.83
C LYS A 137 6.18 2.97 -15.26
N GLY A 138 7.42 2.83 -15.73
CA GLY A 138 8.29 3.97 -15.93
C GLY A 138 8.63 4.63 -14.60
N GLU A 139 8.21 5.88 -14.41
CA GLU A 139 8.42 6.65 -13.18
C GLU A 139 7.16 6.78 -12.32
N SER A 140 6.06 6.13 -12.71
CA SER A 140 4.76 6.27 -12.05
C SER A 140 4.25 4.95 -11.47
N TRP A 141 3.74 5.01 -10.27
CA TRP A 141 3.01 3.90 -9.68
C TRP A 141 1.58 3.88 -10.20
N LYS A 142 1.17 2.72 -10.74
CA LYS A 142 -0.16 2.50 -11.31
C LYS A 142 -0.95 1.51 -10.47
N MET A 143 -2.25 1.73 -10.38
CA MET A 143 -3.19 0.82 -9.72
C MET A 143 -3.51 -0.34 -10.68
N CYS A 144 -3.25 -1.58 -10.26
CA CYS A 144 -3.49 -2.77 -11.09
C CYS A 144 -4.66 -3.63 -10.60
N GLY A 145 -5.06 -3.43 -9.38
CA GLY A 145 -6.18 -4.21 -8.81
C GLY A 145 -6.55 -3.87 -7.40
#